data_7ac8034c81c2a18fbd18abeb08aba8b8
#
_entry.id   7ac8034c81c2a18fbd18abeb08aba8b8
#
_cell.length_a   1.000
_cell.length_b   1.000
_cell.length_c   1.000
_cell.angle_alpha   90.00
_cell.angle_beta   90.00
_cell.angle_gamma   90.00
#
_symmetry.space_group_name_H-M   'P 1'
#
loop_
_entity.id
_entity.type
_entity.pdbx_description
1 polymer ?
#
loop_
_entity_poly.entity_id
_entity_poly.type
_entity_poly.pdbx_seq_one_letter_code
_entity_poly.pdbx_strand_id
1 'polypeptide(L)'
;CQAGEEWGPGTDLVRFGNCLVAGDNCIATDTVGAHLMGHDEQGEWLSEPFHRDRNHLAVAAAGGYGANSLAAIDYASEVQAPVANFFAKITDSRETVVSWRKTTAEQGLFYRDNRRLFEKYAGQYILVQMGEVKWHDPSGIVTASRRILSGENPEQAMWMKYVDPDEAEGEHYEVYEKTLQEFVPA
;
A
#
# COMPACT_ATOMS: atom_id res chain seq x y z
N CYS A 1 -17.43 8.86 -9.06
CA CYS A 1 -16.12 8.31 -8.67
C CYS A 1 -15.31 8.02 -9.91
N GLN A 2 -14.09 8.48 -9.95
CA GLN A 2 -13.09 8.02 -10.89
C GLN A 2 -12.36 6.86 -10.23
N ALA A 3 -12.44 5.68 -10.80
CA ALA A 3 -11.52 4.61 -10.46
C ALA A 3 -10.33 4.71 -11.41
N GLY A 4 -9.18 4.95 -10.89
CA GLY A 4 -7.92 4.97 -11.60
C GLY A 4 -6.82 4.53 -10.66
N GLU A 5 -5.62 4.32 -11.17
CA GLU A 5 -4.47 4.09 -10.31
C GLU A 5 -4.29 5.29 -9.37
N GLU A 6 -4.12 5.02 -8.09
CA GLU A 6 -4.09 6.00 -7.00
C GLU A 6 -3.04 7.12 -7.18
N TRP A 7 -2.02 6.88 -7.99
CA TRP A 7 -0.90 7.76 -8.25
C TRP A 7 -0.70 8.16 -9.71
N GLY A 8 -1.62 7.78 -10.59
CA GLY A 8 -1.55 8.12 -12.01
C GLY A 8 -2.26 9.43 -12.34
N PRO A 9 -1.87 10.14 -13.39
CA PRO A 9 -2.56 11.33 -13.87
C PRO A 9 -3.86 10.93 -14.58
N GLY A 10 -4.82 10.31 -13.92
CA GLY A 10 -6.19 10.11 -14.38
C GLY A 10 -6.41 9.61 -15.82
N THR A 11 -5.38 9.01 -16.43
CA THR A 11 -5.43 8.55 -17.83
C THR A 11 -6.13 7.20 -17.96
N ASP A 12 -6.25 6.45 -16.86
CA ASP A 12 -6.91 5.16 -16.82
C ASP A 12 -8.34 5.27 -16.28
N LEU A 13 -9.10 6.20 -16.83
CA LEU A 13 -10.54 6.32 -16.61
C LEU A 13 -11.22 5.06 -17.11
N VAL A 14 -11.61 4.19 -16.20
CA VAL A 14 -12.15 2.91 -16.59
C VAL A 14 -13.63 3.02 -16.93
N ARG A 15 -14.49 3.65 -16.14
CA ARG A 15 -15.90 3.91 -16.46
C ARG A 15 -16.54 4.86 -15.46
N PHE A 16 -17.63 5.52 -15.86
CA PHE A 16 -18.49 6.30 -14.96
C PHE A 16 -19.51 5.34 -14.32
N GLY A 17 -19.47 5.19 -13.01
CA GLY A 17 -20.48 4.45 -12.26
C GLY A 17 -21.81 5.20 -12.16
N ASN A 18 -21.80 6.51 -12.28
CA ASN A 18 -22.98 7.39 -12.15
C ASN A 18 -23.80 7.11 -10.87
N CYS A 19 -23.11 6.71 -9.81
CA CYS A 19 -23.72 6.47 -8.51
C CYS A 19 -22.98 7.24 -7.41
N LEU A 20 -23.67 7.47 -6.31
CA LEU A 20 -23.15 8.06 -5.09
C LEU A 20 -23.26 7.03 -3.98
N VAL A 21 -22.20 6.82 -3.24
CA VAL A 21 -22.20 6.01 -2.03
C VAL A 21 -21.98 6.93 -0.84
N ALA A 22 -22.82 6.83 0.17
CA ALA A 22 -22.72 7.62 1.39
C ALA A 22 -23.03 6.73 2.60
N GLY A 23 -22.33 6.95 3.71
CA GLY A 23 -22.53 6.21 4.94
C GLY A 23 -21.92 6.96 6.13
N ASP A 24 -22.25 6.52 7.33
CA ASP A 24 -21.76 7.08 8.60
C ASP A 24 -20.48 6.39 9.12
N ASN A 25 -20.07 5.30 8.47
CA ASN A 25 -18.82 4.60 8.77
C ASN A 25 -17.99 4.45 7.49
N CYS A 26 -16.77 4.95 7.49
CA CYS A 26 -15.91 4.97 6.29
C CYS A 26 -15.57 3.56 5.78
N ILE A 27 -15.28 2.60 6.66
CA ILE A 27 -14.94 1.23 6.25
C ILE A 27 -16.15 0.52 5.64
N ALA A 28 -17.33 0.66 6.25
CA ALA A 28 -18.57 0.12 5.69
C ALA A 28 -18.90 0.76 4.33
N THR A 29 -18.72 2.08 4.21
CA THR A 29 -18.97 2.81 2.96
C THR A 29 -18.02 2.35 1.85
N ASP A 30 -16.73 2.19 2.14
CA ASP A 30 -15.73 1.72 1.17
C ASP A 30 -15.95 0.24 0.81
N THR A 31 -16.39 -0.58 1.77
CA THR A 31 -16.77 -1.97 1.54
C THR A 31 -17.94 -2.08 0.53
N VAL A 32 -18.99 -1.28 0.74
CA VAL A 32 -20.12 -1.21 -0.22
C VAL A 32 -19.63 -0.65 -1.57
N GLY A 33 -18.76 0.34 -1.55
CA GLY A 33 -18.13 0.89 -2.77
C GLY A 33 -17.37 -0.16 -3.56
N ALA A 34 -16.53 -0.94 -2.89
CA ALA A 34 -15.77 -2.04 -3.51
C ALA A 34 -16.70 -3.09 -4.14
N HIS A 35 -17.74 -3.50 -3.41
CA HIS A 35 -18.78 -4.40 -3.91
C HIS A 35 -19.48 -3.84 -5.15
N LEU A 36 -19.89 -2.58 -5.13
CA LEU A 36 -20.56 -1.93 -6.27
C LEU A 36 -19.64 -1.84 -7.49
N MET A 37 -18.34 -1.77 -7.29
CA MET A 37 -17.35 -1.84 -8.37
C MET A 37 -17.08 -3.26 -8.87
N GLY A 38 -17.63 -4.28 -8.24
CA GLY A 38 -17.49 -5.68 -8.64
C GLY A 38 -16.25 -6.36 -8.06
N HIS A 39 -15.64 -5.78 -7.04
CA HIS A 39 -14.52 -6.39 -6.33
C HIS A 39 -14.99 -7.29 -5.18
N ASP A 40 -14.17 -8.25 -4.81
CA ASP A 40 -14.33 -9.01 -3.58
C ASP A 40 -13.78 -8.19 -2.40
N GLU A 41 -14.68 -7.61 -1.62
CA GLU A 41 -14.33 -6.76 -0.48
C GLU A 41 -13.65 -7.53 0.66
N GLN A 42 -13.72 -8.87 0.64
CA GLN A 42 -13.05 -9.75 1.60
C GLN A 42 -11.81 -10.44 1.03
N GLY A 43 -11.48 -10.16 -0.23
CA GLY A 43 -10.29 -10.72 -0.87
C GLY A 43 -9.02 -10.37 -0.11
N GLU A 44 -8.05 -11.26 -0.16
CA GLU A 44 -6.73 -11.04 0.41
C GLU A 44 -5.75 -10.52 -0.65
N TRP A 45 -4.61 -10.00 -0.20
CA TRP A 45 -3.56 -9.52 -1.07
C TRP A 45 -3.08 -10.58 -2.07
N LEU A 46 -2.65 -10.14 -3.22
CA LEU A 46 -2.41 -10.88 -4.45
C LEU A 46 -3.69 -11.32 -5.18
N SER A 47 -4.88 -10.91 -4.72
CA SER A 47 -6.12 -10.95 -5.50
C SER A 47 -6.62 -9.53 -5.77
N GLU A 48 -7.38 -9.32 -6.84
CA GLU A 48 -7.97 -8.01 -7.12
C GLU A 48 -9.01 -7.64 -6.03
N PRO A 49 -9.04 -6.37 -5.61
CA PRO A 49 -8.20 -5.23 -6.00
C PRO A 49 -6.90 -5.11 -5.18
N PHE A 50 -6.63 -6.01 -4.26
CA PHE A 50 -5.54 -5.95 -3.29
C PHE A 50 -4.25 -6.63 -3.81
N HIS A 51 -3.95 -6.45 -5.07
CA HIS A 51 -2.85 -7.16 -5.73
C HIS A 51 -1.44 -6.66 -5.35
N ARG A 52 -1.34 -5.45 -4.77
CA ARG A 52 -0.05 -4.88 -4.34
C ARG A 52 0.17 -4.92 -2.85
N ASP A 53 -0.90 -4.92 -2.07
CA ASP A 53 -0.80 -4.90 -0.61
C ASP A 53 -2.00 -5.59 0.04
N ARG A 54 -1.98 -5.67 1.36
CA ARG A 54 -3.04 -6.28 2.16
C ARG A 54 -4.36 -5.54 1.98
N ASN A 55 -5.45 -6.26 2.17
CA ASN A 55 -6.78 -5.67 2.22
C ASN A 55 -6.89 -4.69 3.39
N HIS A 56 -6.81 -3.39 3.11
CA HIS A 56 -6.91 -2.34 4.13
C HIS A 56 -8.28 -2.31 4.82
N LEU A 57 -9.36 -2.73 4.14
CA LEU A 57 -10.69 -2.83 4.75
C LEU A 57 -10.70 -3.92 5.82
N ALA A 58 -10.09 -5.08 5.54
CA ALA A 58 -9.96 -6.18 6.51
C ALA A 58 -9.09 -5.77 7.70
N VAL A 59 -7.97 -5.08 7.46
CA VAL A 59 -7.09 -4.57 8.51
C VAL A 59 -7.82 -3.58 9.42
N ALA A 60 -8.55 -2.64 8.85
CA ALA A 60 -9.32 -1.65 9.60
C ALA A 60 -10.48 -2.29 10.36
N ALA A 61 -11.18 -3.24 9.77
CA ALA A 61 -12.25 -3.98 10.43
C ALA A 61 -11.73 -4.79 11.62
N ALA A 62 -10.57 -5.46 11.48
CA ALA A 62 -9.91 -6.16 12.58
C ALA A 62 -9.50 -5.21 13.71
N GLY A 63 -9.19 -3.95 13.40
CA GLY A 63 -8.93 -2.87 14.36
C GLY A 63 -10.18 -2.29 15.01
N GLY A 64 -11.39 -2.73 14.64
CA GLY A 64 -12.66 -2.26 15.22
C GLY A 64 -13.18 -0.94 14.62
N TYR A 65 -12.65 -0.51 13.45
CA TYR A 65 -13.03 0.76 12.82
C TYR A 65 -14.26 0.67 11.91
N GLY A 66 -14.85 -0.52 11.74
CA GLY A 66 -16.03 -0.74 10.91
C GLY A 66 -16.16 -2.21 10.49
N ALA A 67 -17.01 -2.49 9.51
CA ALA A 67 -17.22 -3.82 8.98
C ALA A 67 -16.79 -3.89 7.50
N ASN A 68 -16.10 -4.97 7.12
CA ASN A 68 -15.75 -5.28 5.73
C ASN A 68 -16.52 -6.45 5.14
N SER A 69 -17.67 -6.78 5.74
CA SER A 69 -18.57 -7.81 5.24
C SER A 69 -19.96 -7.21 5.01
N LEU A 70 -20.49 -7.34 3.81
CA LEU A 70 -21.83 -6.84 3.47
C LEU A 70 -22.91 -7.42 4.39
N ALA A 71 -22.74 -8.65 4.88
CA ALA A 71 -23.67 -9.26 5.82
C ALA A 71 -23.73 -8.56 7.20
N ALA A 72 -22.70 -7.79 7.53
CA ALA A 72 -22.59 -7.03 8.78
C ALA A 72 -22.90 -5.52 8.60
N ILE A 73 -23.22 -5.09 7.38
CA ILE A 73 -23.50 -3.70 7.03
C ILE A 73 -24.99 -3.56 6.71
N ASP A 74 -25.67 -2.66 7.42
CA ASP A 74 -27.02 -2.26 7.05
C ASP A 74 -26.94 -1.20 5.95
N TYR A 75 -27.22 -1.58 4.72
CA TYR A 75 -27.19 -0.67 3.58
C TYR A 75 -28.37 -0.86 2.65
N ALA A 76 -28.78 0.21 1.98
CA ALA A 76 -29.77 0.19 0.91
C ALA A 76 -29.13 0.64 -0.40
N SER A 77 -29.50 0.01 -1.50
CA SER A 77 -28.98 0.35 -2.83
C SER A 77 -30.11 0.43 -3.85
N GLU A 78 -30.10 1.47 -4.67
CA GLU A 78 -30.98 1.63 -5.83
C GLU A 78 -30.34 1.04 -7.12
N VAL A 79 -29.08 0.58 -7.02
CA VAL A 79 -28.31 0.03 -8.13
C VAL A 79 -27.87 -1.39 -7.81
N GLN A 80 -27.70 -2.21 -8.84
CA GLN A 80 -27.17 -3.56 -8.71
C GLN A 80 -25.65 -3.57 -8.97
N ALA A 81 -24.93 -4.30 -8.14
CA ALA A 81 -23.52 -4.59 -8.40
C ALA A 81 -23.35 -5.64 -9.52
N PRO A 82 -22.31 -5.52 -10.36
CA PRO A 82 -21.42 -4.37 -10.44
C PRO A 82 -22.06 -3.21 -11.21
N VAL A 83 -21.90 -2.00 -10.72
CA VAL A 83 -22.35 -0.79 -11.41
C VAL A 83 -21.52 -0.55 -12.68
N ALA A 84 -20.25 -0.87 -12.59
CA ALA A 84 -19.31 -0.92 -13.71
C ALA A 84 -18.18 -1.86 -13.34
N ASN A 85 -17.60 -2.52 -14.33
CA ASN A 85 -16.41 -3.35 -14.09
C ASN A 85 -15.19 -2.43 -14.03
N PHE A 86 -14.83 -2.02 -12.84
CA PHE A 86 -13.63 -1.24 -12.57
C PHE A 86 -12.51 -2.19 -12.20
N PHE A 87 -11.85 -2.72 -13.17
CA PHE A 87 -10.61 -3.47 -12.92
C PHE A 87 -9.44 -2.55 -13.17
N ALA A 88 -8.67 -2.28 -12.12
CA ALA A 88 -7.36 -1.69 -12.30
C ALA A 88 -6.57 -2.59 -13.24
N LYS A 89 -5.91 -2.00 -14.22
CA LYS A 89 -5.00 -2.76 -15.08
C LYS A 89 -3.84 -3.23 -14.21
N ILE A 90 -3.83 -4.51 -13.88
CA ILE A 90 -2.69 -5.13 -13.19
C ILE A 90 -1.53 -5.13 -14.17
N THR A 91 -0.51 -4.35 -13.88
CA THR A 91 0.72 -4.26 -14.69
C THR A 91 1.84 -5.10 -14.12
N ASP A 92 1.78 -5.39 -12.82
CA ASP A 92 2.83 -6.08 -12.11
C ASP A 92 2.50 -7.57 -11.97
N SER A 93 3.47 -8.44 -12.23
CA SER A 93 3.29 -9.87 -11.99
C SER A 93 3.24 -10.14 -10.48
N ARG A 94 2.61 -11.25 -10.10
CA ARG A 94 2.58 -11.72 -8.71
C ARG A 94 3.98 -11.86 -8.14
N GLU A 95 4.90 -12.42 -8.91
CA GLU A 95 6.31 -12.62 -8.52
C GLU A 95 6.99 -11.28 -8.25
N THR A 96 6.72 -10.28 -9.07
CA THR A 96 7.23 -8.91 -8.88
C THR A 96 6.74 -8.32 -7.56
N VAL A 97 5.45 -8.39 -7.28
CA VAL A 97 4.86 -7.85 -6.04
C VAL A 97 5.40 -8.57 -4.81
N VAL A 98 5.49 -9.91 -4.86
CA VAL A 98 6.09 -10.72 -3.79
C VAL A 98 7.54 -10.32 -3.56
N SER A 99 8.32 -10.17 -4.62
CA SER A 99 9.72 -9.74 -4.55
C SER A 99 9.85 -8.35 -3.91
N TRP A 100 9.00 -7.41 -4.30
CA TRP A 100 9.02 -6.06 -3.73
C TRP A 100 8.69 -6.06 -2.23
N ARG A 101 7.65 -6.77 -1.83
CA ARG A 101 7.28 -6.88 -0.41
C ARG A 101 8.41 -7.46 0.43
N LYS A 102 9.00 -8.56 -0.03
CA LYS A 102 10.13 -9.20 0.63
C LYS A 102 11.33 -8.24 0.74
N THR A 103 11.74 -7.67 -0.39
CA THR A 103 12.89 -6.75 -0.43
C THR A 103 12.65 -5.51 0.44
N THR A 104 11.43 -4.96 0.45
CA THR A 104 11.07 -3.83 1.31
C THR A 104 11.21 -4.19 2.79
N ALA A 105 10.71 -5.35 3.20
CA ALA A 105 10.84 -5.82 4.58
C ALA A 105 12.31 -6.07 4.96
N GLU A 106 13.09 -6.69 4.09
CA GLU A 106 14.54 -6.88 4.29
C GLU A 106 15.28 -5.54 4.46
N GLN A 107 14.92 -4.52 3.69
CA GLN A 107 15.51 -3.19 3.83
C GLN A 107 15.15 -2.51 5.15
N GLY A 108 13.90 -2.65 5.61
CA GLY A 108 13.48 -2.14 6.91
C GLY A 108 14.26 -2.79 8.05
N LEU A 109 14.42 -4.11 8.04
CA LEU A 109 15.20 -4.83 9.04
C LEU A 109 16.69 -4.51 8.95
N PHE A 110 17.22 -4.36 7.73
CA PHE A 110 18.62 -3.94 7.54
C PHE A 110 18.87 -2.55 8.17
N TYR A 111 17.95 -1.61 8.00
CA TYR A 111 18.04 -0.30 8.64
C TYR A 111 18.05 -0.43 10.17
N ARG A 112 17.12 -1.18 10.75
CA ARG A 112 17.05 -1.41 12.19
C ARG A 112 18.39 -1.97 12.73
N ASP A 113 18.91 -2.99 12.09
CA ASP A 113 20.09 -3.72 12.56
C ASP A 113 21.41 -2.96 12.30
N ASN A 114 21.36 -1.94 11.45
CA ASN A 114 22.53 -1.16 11.03
C ASN A 114 22.36 0.35 11.24
N ARG A 115 21.62 0.78 12.27
CA ARG A 115 21.30 2.19 12.55
C ARG A 115 22.48 3.14 12.42
N ARG A 116 23.68 2.74 12.88
CA ARG A 116 24.89 3.56 12.82
C ARG A 116 25.26 4.00 11.41
N LEU A 117 24.94 3.23 10.40
CA LEU A 117 25.22 3.59 9.01
C LEU A 117 24.36 4.78 8.54
N PHE A 118 23.25 5.00 9.20
CA PHE A 118 22.25 6.01 8.83
C PHE A 118 22.28 7.26 9.73
N GLU A 119 23.04 7.27 10.81
CA GLU A 119 23.15 8.43 11.75
C GLU A 119 23.50 9.74 11.04
N LYS A 120 24.31 9.70 9.99
CA LYS A 120 24.66 10.87 9.18
C LYS A 120 23.48 11.52 8.47
N TYR A 121 22.33 10.85 8.40
CA TYR A 121 21.09 11.34 7.82
C TYR A 121 20.04 11.70 8.88
N ALA A 122 20.42 11.81 10.15
CA ALA A 122 19.50 12.16 11.24
C ALA A 122 18.73 13.46 10.90
N GLY A 123 17.41 13.44 11.13
CA GLY A 123 16.50 14.54 10.79
C GLY A 123 16.15 14.66 9.31
N GLN A 124 16.46 13.66 8.50
CA GLN A 124 16.16 13.63 7.07
C GLN A 124 15.35 12.39 6.69
N TYR A 125 14.61 12.50 5.61
CA TYR A 125 14.07 11.31 4.92
C TYR A 125 15.14 10.70 4.04
N ILE A 126 15.19 9.40 4.02
CA ILE A 126 16.07 8.62 3.14
C ILE A 126 15.25 7.71 2.25
N LEU A 127 15.74 7.48 1.04
CA LEU A 127 15.24 6.44 0.15
C LEU A 127 16.31 5.36 0.03
N VAL A 128 15.99 4.17 0.52
CA VAL A 128 16.90 3.03 0.51
C VAL A 128 16.48 2.06 -0.59
N GLN A 129 17.45 1.63 -1.38
CA GLN A 129 17.28 0.60 -2.38
C GLN A 129 18.52 -0.27 -2.41
N MET A 130 18.34 -1.58 -2.33
CA MET A 130 19.45 -2.57 -2.31
C MET A 130 20.53 -2.27 -1.25
N GLY A 131 20.10 -1.84 -0.04
CA GLY A 131 21.01 -1.53 1.06
C GLY A 131 21.75 -0.20 0.93
N GLU A 132 21.51 0.58 -0.12
CA GLU A 132 22.13 1.88 -0.36
C GLU A 132 21.12 3.02 -0.22
N VAL A 133 21.57 4.14 0.34
CA VAL A 133 20.78 5.38 0.33
C VAL A 133 20.91 6.03 -1.04
N LYS A 134 19.85 5.99 -1.82
CA LYS A 134 19.80 6.57 -3.16
C LYS A 134 19.42 8.05 -3.16
N TRP A 135 18.72 8.48 -2.14
CA TRP A 135 18.29 9.86 -2.00
C TRP A 135 18.07 10.18 -0.52
N HIS A 136 18.28 11.45 -0.15
CA HIS A 136 17.94 11.99 1.17
C HIS A 136 17.59 13.47 1.09
N ASP A 137 16.68 13.93 1.92
CA ASP A 137 16.26 15.33 2.00
C ASP A 137 15.43 15.56 3.28
N PRO A 138 15.53 16.73 3.91
CA PRO A 138 14.69 17.06 5.07
C PRO A 138 13.20 17.17 4.76
N SER A 139 12.81 17.47 3.52
CA SER A 139 11.43 17.74 3.14
C SER A 139 10.57 16.49 2.92
N GLY A 140 11.16 15.33 2.74
CA GLY A 140 10.43 14.08 2.44
C GLY A 140 9.74 14.05 1.07
N ILE A 141 9.87 15.07 0.24
CA ILE A 141 9.21 15.14 -1.06
C ILE A 141 10.05 14.45 -2.11
N VAL A 142 9.66 13.23 -2.47
CA VAL A 142 10.28 12.46 -3.55
C VAL A 142 9.55 12.72 -4.85
N THR A 143 10.21 13.44 -5.77
CA THR A 143 9.69 13.66 -7.12
C THR A 143 10.30 12.68 -8.11
N ALA A 144 9.64 12.48 -9.27
CA ALA A 144 10.18 11.64 -10.34
C ALA A 144 11.60 12.10 -10.77
N SER A 145 11.84 13.41 -10.82
CA SER A 145 13.14 13.96 -11.16
C SER A 145 14.21 13.60 -10.13
N ARG A 146 13.88 13.62 -8.83
CA ARG A 146 14.80 13.23 -7.75
C ARG A 146 15.11 11.74 -7.81
N ARG A 147 14.11 10.93 -8.13
CA ARG A 147 14.28 9.48 -8.32
C ARG A 147 15.28 9.19 -9.45
N ILE A 148 15.13 9.85 -10.59
CA ILE A 148 16.06 9.70 -11.72
C ILE A 148 17.48 10.14 -11.33
N LEU A 149 17.62 11.28 -10.66
CA LEU A 149 18.91 11.81 -10.24
C LEU A 149 19.62 10.93 -9.20
N SER A 150 18.86 10.20 -8.40
CA SER A 150 19.41 9.26 -7.41
C SER A 150 19.93 7.95 -8.03
N GLY A 151 19.71 7.72 -9.32
CA GLY A 151 20.07 6.46 -9.98
C GLY A 151 19.19 5.29 -9.54
N GLU A 152 17.99 5.57 -9.07
CA GLU A 152 17.02 4.58 -8.67
C GLU A 152 16.65 3.66 -9.83
N ASN A 153 16.52 2.37 -9.56
CA ASN A 153 15.94 1.43 -10.49
C ASN A 153 14.44 1.26 -10.18
N PRO A 154 13.52 1.75 -11.06
CA PRO A 154 12.08 1.66 -10.83
C PRO A 154 11.54 0.22 -10.80
N GLU A 155 12.29 -0.74 -11.36
CA GLU A 155 11.96 -2.17 -11.34
C GLU A 155 12.23 -2.84 -9.98
N GLN A 156 12.89 -2.14 -9.06
CA GLN A 156 13.25 -2.66 -7.75
C GLN A 156 12.50 -1.95 -6.64
N ALA A 157 12.18 -2.70 -5.59
CA ALA A 157 11.54 -2.16 -4.40
C ALA A 157 12.41 -1.10 -3.72
N MET A 158 11.75 -0.07 -3.22
CA MET A 158 12.34 1.01 -2.45
C MET A 158 11.74 1.04 -1.06
N TRP A 159 12.50 1.58 -0.12
CA TRP A 159 12.03 1.81 1.23
C TRP A 159 12.33 3.24 1.66
N MET A 160 11.30 3.98 2.04
CA MET A 160 11.43 5.37 2.48
C MET A 160 11.26 5.45 3.99
N LYS A 161 12.16 6.18 4.65
CA LYS A 161 12.15 6.33 6.10
C LYS A 161 12.62 7.74 6.49
N TYR A 162 11.97 8.33 7.49
CA TYR A 162 12.53 9.44 8.24
C TYR A 162 13.50 8.90 9.28
N VAL A 163 14.74 9.37 9.26
CA VAL A 163 15.76 8.98 10.24
C VAL A 163 15.54 9.81 11.50
N ASP A 164 14.72 9.29 12.40
CA ASP A 164 14.44 9.95 13.67
C ASP A 164 15.62 9.71 14.63
N PRO A 165 16.28 10.77 15.11
CA PRO A 165 17.37 10.64 16.08
C PRO A 165 16.90 10.06 17.42
N ASP A 166 15.61 10.22 17.77
CA ASP A 166 15.02 9.78 19.03
C ASP A 166 14.26 8.44 18.91
N GLU A 167 14.28 7.81 17.74
CA GLU A 167 13.60 6.52 17.51
C GLU A 167 14.20 5.43 18.38
N ALA A 168 13.34 4.76 19.17
CA ALA A 168 13.75 3.63 19.99
C ALA A 168 14.24 2.45 19.12
N GLU A 169 15.24 1.73 19.61
CA GLU A 169 15.76 0.55 18.94
C GLU A 169 14.66 -0.52 18.82
N GLY A 170 14.45 -1.02 17.60
CA GLY A 170 13.46 -2.06 17.33
C GLY A 170 12.00 -1.59 17.26
N GLU A 171 11.73 -0.29 17.40
CA GLU A 171 10.38 0.26 17.33
C GLU A 171 9.73 0.03 15.96
N HIS A 172 8.51 -0.52 15.96
CA HIS A 172 7.64 -0.72 14.79
C HIS A 172 8.21 -1.60 13.65
N TYR A 173 9.20 -2.46 13.93
CA TYR A 173 9.79 -3.34 12.91
C TYR A 173 9.21 -4.75 12.87
N GLU A 174 8.35 -5.12 13.81
CA GLU A 174 7.71 -6.43 13.85
C GLU A 174 6.83 -6.72 12.61
N VAL A 175 6.33 -5.70 11.94
CA VAL A 175 5.57 -5.84 10.70
C VAL A 175 6.44 -6.44 9.58
N TYR A 176 7.71 -6.05 9.51
CA TYR A 176 8.64 -6.58 8.51
C TYR A 176 9.03 -8.03 8.81
N GLU A 177 9.23 -8.36 10.09
CA GLU A 177 9.49 -9.74 10.51
C GLU A 177 8.33 -10.67 10.15
N LYS A 178 7.10 -10.24 10.42
CA LYS A 178 5.87 -10.97 10.04
C LYS A 178 5.79 -11.12 8.52
N THR A 179 6.04 -10.06 7.77
CA THR A 179 6.03 -10.10 6.30
C THR A 179 7.02 -11.14 5.77
N LEU A 180 8.23 -11.21 6.32
CA LEU A 180 9.21 -12.22 5.88
C LEU A 180 8.80 -13.64 6.25
N GLN A 181 8.10 -13.84 7.37
CA GLN A 181 7.59 -15.16 7.75
C GLN A 181 6.55 -15.70 6.75
N GLU A 182 5.79 -14.83 6.09
CA GLU A 182 4.82 -15.22 5.05
C GLU A 182 5.49 -15.91 3.85
N PHE A 183 6.78 -15.68 3.62
CA PHE A 183 7.54 -16.22 2.51
C PHE A 183 8.43 -17.42 2.87
N VAL A 184 8.42 -17.87 4.12
CA VAL A 184 9.13 -19.08 4.53
C VAL A 184 8.28 -20.29 4.13
N PRO A 185 8.80 -21.24 3.33
CA PRO A 185 8.09 -22.48 3.05
C PRO A 185 7.78 -23.24 4.33
N ALA A 186 6.56 -23.76 4.44
CA ALA A 186 6.15 -24.60 5.56
C ALA A 186 6.89 -25.95 5.56
#